data_c4f078653e0f09d28fa6cf284465fd7e
#
_entry.id   c4f078653e0f09d28fa6cf284465fd7e
#
_cell.length_a   1.000
_cell.length_b   1.000
_cell.length_c   1.000
_cell.angle_alpha   90.00
_cell.angle_beta   90.00
_cell.angle_gamma   90.00
#
_symmetry.space_group_name_H-M   'P 1'
#
loop_
_entity.id
_entity.type
_entity.pdbx_description
1 polymer ?
#
loop_
_entity_poly.entity_id
_entity_poly.type
_entity_poly.pdbx_seq_one_letter_code
_entity_poly.pdbx_strand_id
1 'polypeptide(L)'
;MHGIFYDHIHDEIVVPVALGGAILTLPGDAAGDAPPKRILQGPKTGIAQPDTVFVDLEHDELIVESGDDAVLVFPRTAQGDVAPSRRIGGPNSGVSNIYGLAADSKRDCIIVANRVDGPGRQSDDAILVFNRLDNGDPKPRTKIAGPHTGIIKIRQVFVDEERGLIFATIKNNFEAYNYADPRPSPWDPNKTGFIGVWSIDDNGDVPPRGVIKGPATGLVWPAGVAINPKNQEIYAIDSVSNALFMFKMPEFFVKFPASSSGGGR
;
A
#
# COMPACT_ATOMS: atom_id res chain seq x y z
N MET A 1 -6.08 -7.22 -9.52
CA MET A 1 -6.75 -6.41 -8.47
C MET A 1 -6.17 -6.79 -7.12
N HIS A 2 -5.56 -5.83 -6.42
CA HIS A 2 -4.87 -6.07 -5.15
C HIS A 2 -5.41 -5.20 -4.01
N GLY A 3 -6.22 -4.20 -4.30
CA GLY A 3 -6.75 -3.28 -3.30
C GLY A 3 -8.26 -3.15 -3.36
N ILE A 4 -8.86 -2.95 -2.21
CA ILE A 4 -10.24 -2.56 -1.99
C ILE A 4 -10.23 -1.62 -0.79
N PHE A 5 -11.05 -0.59 -0.80
CA PHE A 5 -11.19 0.32 0.34
C PHE A 5 -12.63 0.35 0.82
N TYR A 6 -12.82 0.29 2.14
CA TYR A 6 -14.12 0.50 2.77
C TYR A 6 -14.16 1.85 3.45
N ASP A 7 -14.98 2.74 2.91
CA ASP A 7 -15.31 4.03 3.49
C ASP A 7 -16.38 3.84 4.56
N HIS A 8 -15.94 3.76 5.79
CA HIS A 8 -16.81 3.51 6.94
C HIS A 8 -17.66 4.72 7.36
N ILE A 9 -17.32 5.92 6.87
CA ILE A 9 -18.07 7.15 7.15
C ILE A 9 -19.31 7.23 6.24
N HIS A 10 -19.16 6.85 4.97
CA HIS A 10 -20.21 6.96 3.97
C HIS A 10 -20.87 5.62 3.63
N ASP A 11 -20.40 4.55 4.26
CA ASP A 11 -20.82 3.17 3.98
C ASP A 11 -20.71 2.83 2.49
N GLU A 12 -19.49 2.91 1.99
CA GLU A 12 -19.16 2.69 0.59
C GLU A 12 -17.95 1.76 0.42
N ILE A 13 -18.03 0.90 -0.57
CA ILE A 13 -16.91 0.03 -0.98
C ILE A 13 -16.35 0.55 -2.29
N VAL A 14 -15.05 0.90 -2.31
CA VAL A 14 -14.35 1.40 -3.50
C VAL A 14 -13.45 0.30 -4.06
N VAL A 15 -13.64 -0.01 -5.35
CA VAL A 15 -13.02 -1.16 -6.01
C VAL A 15 -12.37 -0.72 -7.32
N PRO A 16 -11.05 -0.96 -7.51
CA PRO A 16 -10.40 -0.78 -8.80
C PRO A 16 -10.75 -1.95 -9.74
N VAL A 17 -10.99 -1.65 -11.00
CA VAL A 17 -11.28 -2.63 -12.06
C VAL A 17 -10.21 -2.54 -13.13
N ALA A 18 -9.15 -3.31 -13.00
CA ALA A 18 -7.95 -3.23 -13.81
C ALA A 18 -8.26 -3.34 -15.33
N LEU A 19 -8.93 -4.39 -15.75
CA LEU A 19 -9.24 -4.60 -17.18
C LEU A 19 -10.23 -3.57 -17.75
N GLY A 20 -11.04 -2.96 -16.89
CA GLY A 20 -11.98 -1.91 -17.29
C GLY A 20 -11.40 -0.51 -17.26
N GLY A 21 -10.23 -0.30 -16.67
CA GLY A 21 -9.68 1.04 -16.46
C GLY A 21 -10.64 1.93 -15.68
N ALA A 22 -11.23 1.40 -14.60
CA ALA A 22 -12.30 2.06 -13.86
C ALA A 22 -12.15 1.92 -12.35
N ILE A 23 -12.75 2.85 -11.63
CA ILE A 23 -13.01 2.71 -10.19
C ILE A 23 -14.52 2.67 -9.98
N LEU A 24 -14.98 1.63 -9.29
CA LEU A 24 -16.37 1.49 -8.89
C LEU A 24 -16.54 1.86 -7.42
N THR A 25 -17.59 2.60 -7.11
CA THR A 25 -18.03 2.81 -5.74
C THR A 25 -19.38 2.12 -5.56
N LEU A 26 -19.43 1.15 -4.66
CA LEU A 26 -20.60 0.35 -4.34
C LEU A 26 -21.17 0.79 -2.98
N PRO A 27 -22.48 0.56 -2.70
CA PRO A 27 -23.00 0.63 -1.34
C PRO A 27 -22.26 -0.35 -0.42
N GLY A 28 -22.15 -0.06 0.88
CA GLY A 28 -21.50 -0.95 1.85
C GLY A 28 -22.24 -2.28 2.05
N ASP A 29 -23.55 -2.29 1.80
CA ASP A 29 -24.42 -3.46 1.84
C ASP A 29 -24.64 -4.14 0.47
N ALA A 30 -23.85 -3.78 -0.54
CA ALA A 30 -23.96 -4.32 -1.89
C ALA A 30 -23.90 -5.86 -1.89
N ALA A 31 -24.85 -6.49 -2.55
CA ALA A 31 -24.94 -7.94 -2.69
C ALA A 31 -25.39 -8.35 -4.08
N GLY A 32 -24.93 -9.52 -4.55
CA GLY A 32 -25.29 -10.06 -5.86
C GLY A 32 -24.84 -9.15 -7.01
N ASP A 33 -25.79 -8.70 -7.80
CA ASP A 33 -25.60 -7.82 -8.97
C ASP A 33 -25.95 -6.35 -8.68
N ALA A 34 -25.77 -5.92 -7.44
CA ALA A 34 -26.04 -4.54 -7.03
C ALA A 34 -25.27 -3.54 -7.91
N PRO A 35 -25.94 -2.54 -8.50
CA PRO A 35 -25.29 -1.56 -9.35
C PRO A 35 -24.37 -0.65 -8.51
N PRO A 36 -23.25 -0.18 -9.07
CA PRO A 36 -22.42 0.80 -8.41
C PRO A 36 -23.13 2.15 -8.24
N LYS A 37 -22.89 2.81 -7.12
CA LYS A 37 -23.33 4.21 -6.89
C LYS A 37 -22.65 5.19 -7.85
N ARG A 38 -21.37 4.94 -8.14
CA ARG A 38 -20.54 5.76 -9.03
C ARG A 38 -19.57 4.89 -9.82
N ILE A 39 -19.29 5.31 -11.05
CA ILE A 39 -18.24 4.76 -11.91
C ILE A 39 -17.37 5.92 -12.35
N LEU A 40 -16.08 5.86 -12.03
CA LEU A 40 -15.05 6.79 -12.52
C LEU A 40 -14.29 6.07 -13.63
N GLN A 41 -14.49 6.51 -14.88
CA GLN A 41 -13.93 5.84 -16.07
C GLN A 41 -13.95 6.80 -17.26
N GLY A 42 -12.94 6.68 -18.12
CA GLY A 42 -12.86 7.38 -19.39
C GLY A 42 -11.46 7.96 -19.64
N PRO A 43 -11.17 8.39 -20.89
CA PRO A 43 -9.83 8.81 -21.29
C PRO A 43 -9.30 10.03 -20.53
N LYS A 44 -10.16 10.93 -20.06
CA LYS A 44 -9.73 12.12 -19.30
C LYS A 44 -9.27 11.76 -17.89
N THR A 45 -9.73 10.63 -17.34
CA THR A 45 -9.32 10.21 -16.00
C THR A 45 -7.84 9.87 -15.92
N GLY A 46 -7.24 9.42 -17.04
CA GLY A 46 -5.88 8.90 -17.05
C GLY A 46 -5.71 7.58 -16.31
N ILE A 47 -6.80 6.94 -15.89
CA ILE A 47 -6.77 5.65 -15.18
C ILE A 47 -6.47 4.54 -16.18
N ALA A 48 -5.36 3.86 -16.00
CA ALA A 48 -4.94 2.70 -16.78
C ALA A 48 -4.68 1.53 -15.84
N GLN A 49 -5.38 0.42 -16.01
CA GLN A 49 -5.21 -0.84 -15.26
C GLN A 49 -5.04 -0.65 -13.72
N PRO A 50 -5.94 0.06 -13.04
CA PRO A 50 -5.79 0.36 -11.62
C PRO A 50 -5.82 -0.93 -10.79
N ASP A 51 -4.85 -1.10 -9.91
CA ASP A 51 -4.70 -2.29 -9.07
C ASP A 51 -4.98 -2.00 -7.60
N THR A 52 -4.70 -0.78 -7.16
CA THR A 52 -4.90 -0.34 -5.78
C THR A 52 -5.56 1.04 -5.71
N VAL A 53 -6.27 1.28 -4.63
CA VAL A 53 -7.01 2.51 -4.35
C VAL A 53 -7.00 2.79 -2.85
N PHE A 54 -6.98 4.07 -2.50
CA PHE A 54 -7.11 4.55 -1.12
C PHE A 54 -8.08 5.74 -1.08
N VAL A 55 -8.83 5.90 0.00
CA VAL A 55 -9.69 7.06 0.22
C VAL A 55 -9.20 7.80 1.47
N ASP A 56 -8.75 9.02 1.27
CA ASP A 56 -8.48 9.95 2.37
C ASP A 56 -9.81 10.58 2.81
N LEU A 57 -10.32 10.08 3.92
CA LEU A 57 -11.63 10.47 4.45
C LEU A 57 -11.61 11.86 5.10
N GLU A 58 -10.45 12.33 5.55
CA GLU A 58 -10.32 13.66 6.15
C GLU A 58 -10.34 14.77 5.09
N HIS A 59 -9.73 14.51 3.94
CA HIS A 59 -9.62 15.50 2.85
C HIS A 59 -10.61 15.24 1.69
N ASP A 60 -11.47 14.24 1.81
CA ASP A 60 -12.47 13.86 0.79
C ASP A 60 -11.83 13.56 -0.57
N GLU A 61 -10.72 12.82 -0.57
CA GLU A 61 -9.92 12.50 -1.75
C GLU A 61 -9.89 11.00 -2.04
N LEU A 62 -10.00 10.65 -3.32
CA LEU A 62 -9.79 9.32 -3.87
C LEU A 62 -8.42 9.27 -4.52
N ILE A 63 -7.55 8.42 -4.02
CA ILE A 63 -6.17 8.23 -4.49
C ILE A 63 -6.12 6.92 -5.26
N VAL A 64 -5.72 6.97 -6.51
CA VAL A 64 -5.75 5.86 -7.46
C VAL A 64 -4.37 5.64 -8.04
N GLU A 65 -3.94 4.40 -8.07
CA GLU A 65 -2.82 4.01 -8.90
C GLU A 65 -3.27 3.96 -10.37
N SER A 66 -2.43 4.47 -11.27
CA SER A 66 -2.58 4.26 -12.70
C SER A 66 -1.42 3.41 -13.19
N GLY A 67 -1.70 2.22 -13.67
CA GLY A 67 -0.84 1.06 -13.90
C GLY A 67 0.57 1.26 -14.47
N ASP A 68 0.87 2.46 -14.94
CA ASP A 68 2.11 2.77 -15.62
C ASP A 68 2.86 3.96 -14.99
N ASP A 69 2.99 4.13 -13.74
CA ASP A 69 3.90 5.12 -13.16
C ASP A 69 3.25 6.42 -12.67
N ALA A 70 2.00 6.36 -12.22
CA ALA A 70 1.37 7.55 -11.66
C ALA A 70 0.42 7.25 -10.49
N VAL A 71 0.42 8.17 -9.54
CA VAL A 71 -0.63 8.32 -8.56
C VAL A 71 -1.56 9.45 -9.03
N LEU A 72 -2.84 9.15 -9.12
CA LEU A 72 -3.89 10.10 -9.50
C LEU A 72 -4.76 10.41 -8.29
N VAL A 73 -5.07 11.68 -8.08
CA VAL A 73 -5.92 12.12 -6.99
C VAL A 73 -7.17 12.79 -7.54
N PHE A 74 -8.32 12.33 -7.09
CA PHE A 74 -9.63 12.85 -7.45
C PHE A 74 -10.41 13.28 -6.22
N PRO A 75 -11.44 14.12 -6.35
CA PRO A 75 -12.45 14.22 -5.31
C PRO A 75 -13.05 12.83 -5.02
N ARG A 76 -13.33 12.49 -3.77
CA ARG A 76 -13.90 11.19 -3.38
C ARG A 76 -15.17 10.83 -4.16
N THR A 77 -15.98 11.83 -4.49
CA THR A 77 -17.25 11.68 -5.20
C THR A 77 -17.13 11.75 -6.73
N ALA A 78 -15.90 11.75 -7.28
CA ALA A 78 -15.68 11.81 -8.72
C ALA A 78 -16.38 10.65 -9.45
N GLN A 79 -16.97 10.97 -10.62
CA GLN A 79 -17.64 10.01 -11.47
C GLN A 79 -17.56 10.42 -12.94
N GLY A 80 -17.72 9.44 -13.84
CA GLY A 80 -17.66 9.64 -15.29
C GLY A 80 -16.25 9.93 -15.78
N ASP A 81 -16.14 10.64 -16.91
CA ASP A 81 -14.87 10.95 -17.58
C ASP A 81 -14.35 12.33 -17.15
N VAL A 82 -13.78 12.40 -15.96
CA VAL A 82 -13.22 13.63 -15.38
C VAL A 82 -11.71 13.51 -15.18
N ALA A 83 -10.99 14.62 -15.34
CA ALA A 83 -9.56 14.66 -15.08
C ALA A 83 -9.25 14.60 -13.58
N PRO A 84 -8.10 14.03 -13.16
CA PRO A 84 -7.66 14.09 -11.78
C PRO A 84 -7.36 15.54 -11.35
N SER A 85 -7.56 15.83 -10.09
CA SER A 85 -7.17 17.11 -9.48
C SER A 85 -5.65 17.25 -9.43
N ARG A 86 -4.95 16.15 -9.23
CA ARG A 86 -3.48 16.07 -9.17
C ARG A 86 -2.99 14.73 -9.73
N ARG A 87 -1.76 14.76 -10.24
CA ARG A 87 -1.04 13.58 -10.71
C ARG A 87 0.39 13.63 -10.20
N ILE A 88 0.86 12.58 -9.55
CA ILE A 88 2.27 12.40 -9.16
C ILE A 88 2.87 11.31 -10.06
N GLY A 89 3.94 11.64 -10.77
CA GLY A 89 4.63 10.68 -11.65
C GLY A 89 5.66 11.39 -12.52
N GLY A 90 6.66 10.65 -12.96
CA GLY A 90 7.76 11.16 -13.77
C GLY A 90 9.12 10.76 -13.19
N PRO A 91 10.21 11.06 -13.91
CA PRO A 91 11.54 10.56 -13.58
C PRO A 91 12.08 11.07 -12.22
N ASN A 92 11.72 12.27 -11.78
CA ASN A 92 12.18 12.79 -10.49
C ASN A 92 11.40 12.18 -9.32
N SER A 93 10.14 11.84 -9.53
CA SER A 93 9.31 11.18 -8.51
C SER A 93 9.80 9.79 -8.20
N GLY A 94 10.39 9.11 -9.18
CA GLY A 94 10.82 7.73 -9.08
C GLY A 94 9.66 6.74 -8.94
N VAL A 95 8.41 7.20 -9.15
CA VAL A 95 7.24 6.33 -9.16
C VAL A 95 7.30 5.42 -10.37
N SER A 96 7.17 4.11 -10.12
CA SER A 96 7.18 3.07 -11.14
C SER A 96 6.52 1.83 -10.55
N ASN A 97 5.61 1.20 -11.26
CA ASN A 97 5.00 -0.06 -10.90
C ASN A 97 4.51 -0.14 -9.44
N ILE A 98 3.45 0.59 -9.15
CA ILE A 98 2.88 0.75 -7.80
C ILE A 98 2.16 -0.54 -7.38
N TYR A 99 2.44 -1.04 -6.19
CA TYR A 99 1.79 -2.22 -5.63
C TYR A 99 0.92 -1.95 -4.41
N GLY A 100 1.05 -0.78 -3.81
CA GLY A 100 0.24 -0.37 -2.67
C GLY A 100 0.24 1.13 -2.49
N LEU A 101 -0.90 1.64 -2.05
CA LEU A 101 -1.12 3.04 -1.71
C LEU A 101 -1.69 3.16 -0.31
N ALA A 102 -1.27 4.18 0.39
CA ALA A 102 -1.88 4.65 1.62
C ALA A 102 -1.73 6.17 1.73
N ALA A 103 -2.47 6.78 2.63
CA ALA A 103 -2.26 8.16 3.03
C ALA A 103 -2.17 8.27 4.55
N ASP A 104 -1.45 9.26 5.04
CA ASP A 104 -1.49 9.71 6.42
C ASP A 104 -2.07 11.13 6.42
N SER A 105 -3.35 11.22 6.74
CA SER A 105 -4.09 12.48 6.72
C SER A 105 -3.57 13.44 7.79
N LYS A 106 -3.08 12.92 8.92
CA LYS A 106 -2.51 13.73 10.02
C LYS A 106 -1.19 14.40 9.66
N ARG A 107 -0.41 13.78 8.75
CA ARG A 107 0.90 14.28 8.30
C ARG A 107 0.87 14.80 6.87
N ASP A 108 -0.31 14.93 6.29
CA ASP A 108 -0.52 15.42 4.92
C ASP A 108 0.40 14.73 3.91
N CYS A 109 0.34 13.39 3.82
CA CYS A 109 1.20 12.69 2.87
C CYS A 109 0.57 11.44 2.26
N ILE A 110 1.08 11.09 1.07
CA ILE A 110 0.74 9.90 0.31
C ILE A 110 1.93 8.95 0.34
N ILE A 111 1.68 7.69 0.63
CA ILE A 111 2.68 6.62 0.74
C ILE A 111 2.48 5.65 -0.42
N VAL A 112 3.57 5.35 -1.12
CA VAL A 112 3.61 4.49 -2.30
C VAL A 112 4.53 3.31 -2.07
N ALA A 113 4.00 2.09 -2.17
CA ALA A 113 4.81 0.88 -2.31
C ALA A 113 5.27 0.77 -3.76
N ASN A 114 6.48 1.23 -4.01
CA ASN A 114 7.07 1.32 -5.34
C ASN A 114 7.96 0.12 -5.61
N ARG A 115 7.69 -0.57 -6.71
CA ARG A 115 8.50 -1.69 -7.16
C ARG A 115 9.20 -1.36 -8.45
N VAL A 116 10.43 -1.84 -8.61
CA VAL A 116 11.19 -1.66 -9.83
C VAL A 116 11.46 -3.03 -10.44
N ASP A 117 10.72 -3.37 -11.48
CA ASP A 117 10.89 -4.63 -12.18
C ASP A 117 12.09 -4.58 -13.15
N GLY A 118 12.74 -5.72 -13.30
CA GLY A 118 13.86 -5.91 -14.22
C GLY A 118 14.98 -6.75 -13.64
N PRO A 119 15.79 -7.43 -14.47
CA PRO A 119 16.93 -8.21 -14.02
C PRO A 119 17.92 -7.35 -13.23
N GLY A 120 18.26 -7.76 -12.00
CA GLY A 120 19.24 -7.07 -11.14
C GLY A 120 18.75 -5.79 -10.47
N ARG A 121 17.45 -5.41 -10.62
CA ARG A 121 16.89 -4.17 -10.07
C ARG A 121 16.01 -4.37 -8.82
N GLN A 122 15.94 -5.59 -8.27
CA GLN A 122 15.10 -5.88 -7.10
C GLN A 122 15.48 -5.10 -5.84
N SER A 123 16.69 -4.54 -5.81
CA SER A 123 17.16 -3.66 -4.73
C SER A 123 16.69 -2.21 -4.86
N ASP A 124 16.05 -1.86 -5.98
CA ASP A 124 15.56 -0.50 -6.23
C ASP A 124 14.13 -0.30 -5.73
N ASP A 125 13.48 -1.36 -5.26
CA ASP A 125 12.16 -1.29 -4.61
C ASP A 125 12.22 -0.35 -3.40
N ALA A 126 11.15 0.43 -3.20
CA ALA A 126 11.14 1.48 -2.20
C ALA A 126 9.75 1.72 -1.60
N ILE A 127 9.74 2.31 -0.42
CA ILE A 127 8.59 3.07 0.06
C ILE A 127 8.89 4.54 -0.24
N LEU A 128 8.01 5.18 -1.01
CA LEU A 128 8.09 6.61 -1.33
C LEU A 128 7.02 7.36 -0.55
N VAL A 129 7.37 8.48 0.03
CA VAL A 129 6.43 9.36 0.73
C VAL A 129 6.43 10.72 0.05
N PHE A 130 5.26 11.16 -0.40
CA PHE A 130 5.04 12.46 -1.02
C PHE A 130 4.20 13.34 -0.11
N ASN A 131 4.30 14.67 -0.26
CA ASN A 131 3.32 15.53 0.36
C ASN A 131 1.96 15.36 -0.34
N ARG A 132 0.87 15.44 0.38
CA ARG A 132 -0.48 15.24 -0.15
C ARG A 132 -0.79 16.14 -1.35
N LEU A 133 -0.30 17.39 -1.33
CA LEU A 133 -0.54 18.37 -2.37
C LEU A 133 0.49 18.38 -3.52
N ASP A 134 1.42 17.45 -3.51
CA ASP A 134 2.37 17.31 -4.61
C ASP A 134 1.65 17.02 -5.93
N ASN A 135 2.18 17.60 -7.01
CA ASN A 135 1.63 17.48 -8.36
C ASN A 135 2.74 17.52 -9.41
N GLY A 136 2.56 16.83 -10.52
CA GLY A 136 3.53 16.74 -11.61
C GLY A 136 4.62 15.70 -11.32
N ASP A 137 5.88 16.12 -11.36
CA ASP A 137 7.06 15.27 -11.16
C ASP A 137 7.89 15.70 -9.92
N PRO A 138 7.31 15.66 -8.71
CA PRO A 138 7.99 16.04 -7.48
C PRO A 138 8.97 14.95 -7.04
N LYS A 139 10.05 15.35 -6.36
CA LYS A 139 10.85 14.39 -5.60
C LYS A 139 10.07 13.95 -4.36
N PRO A 140 10.15 12.66 -3.95
CA PRO A 140 9.54 12.23 -2.71
C PRO A 140 10.14 12.97 -1.50
N ARG A 141 9.32 13.26 -0.50
CA ARG A 141 9.75 13.82 0.80
C ARG A 141 10.72 12.89 1.51
N THR A 142 10.40 11.58 1.53
CA THR A 142 11.30 10.52 2.00
C THR A 142 11.25 9.33 1.05
N LYS A 143 12.37 8.62 0.95
CA LYS A 143 12.50 7.37 0.21
C LYS A 143 13.23 6.35 1.07
N ILE A 144 12.54 5.27 1.44
CA ILE A 144 13.11 4.16 2.19
C ILE A 144 13.48 3.07 1.17
N ALA A 145 14.77 2.87 0.94
CA ALA A 145 15.28 1.92 -0.05
C ALA A 145 16.73 1.57 0.26
N GLY A 146 17.16 0.39 -0.15
CA GLY A 146 18.52 -0.08 0.00
C GLY A 146 18.63 -1.44 0.69
N PRO A 147 19.80 -2.06 0.71
CA PRO A 147 19.98 -3.44 1.16
C PRO A 147 19.65 -3.67 2.65
N HIS A 148 19.85 -2.69 3.52
CA HIS A 148 19.53 -2.84 4.96
C HIS A 148 18.04 -2.78 5.25
N THR A 149 17.24 -2.22 4.34
CA THR A 149 15.78 -2.23 4.48
C THR A 149 15.22 -3.63 4.32
N GLY A 150 15.85 -4.48 3.51
CA GLY A 150 15.33 -5.76 3.08
C GLY A 150 14.12 -5.67 2.14
N ILE A 151 13.79 -4.48 1.65
CA ILE A 151 12.67 -4.26 0.73
C ILE A 151 13.00 -4.87 -0.64
N ILE A 152 12.38 -6.02 -0.92
CA ILE A 152 12.48 -6.72 -2.20
C ILE A 152 11.09 -7.26 -2.54
N LYS A 153 10.57 -6.93 -3.71
CA LYS A 153 9.21 -7.29 -4.15
C LYS A 153 8.14 -6.84 -3.14
N ILE A 154 8.21 -5.57 -2.75
CA ILE A 154 7.20 -4.93 -1.92
C ILE A 154 5.80 -5.10 -2.53
N ARG A 155 4.78 -5.30 -1.71
CA ARG A 155 3.41 -5.49 -2.18
C ARG A 155 2.45 -4.44 -1.68
N GLN A 156 2.18 -4.39 -0.43
CA GLN A 156 1.17 -3.52 0.12
C GLN A 156 1.71 -2.77 1.33
N VAL A 157 1.18 -1.58 1.53
CA VAL A 157 1.44 -0.74 2.69
C VAL A 157 0.15 -0.43 3.42
N PHE A 158 0.25 -0.30 4.72
CA PHE A 158 -0.79 0.20 5.62
C PHE A 158 -0.16 1.20 6.59
N VAL A 159 -0.89 2.24 6.97
CA VAL A 159 -0.38 3.31 7.83
C VAL A 159 -1.14 3.35 9.15
N ASP A 160 -0.39 3.38 10.26
CA ASP A 160 -0.88 3.78 11.57
C ASP A 160 -0.70 5.29 11.71
N GLU A 161 -1.72 6.05 11.38
CA GLU A 161 -1.69 7.52 11.42
C GLU A 161 -1.48 8.08 12.83
N GLU A 162 -1.87 7.33 13.89
CA GLU A 162 -1.62 7.76 15.26
C GLU A 162 -0.13 7.83 15.59
N ARG A 163 0.63 6.89 15.04
CA ARG A 163 2.06 6.71 15.34
C ARG A 163 2.98 7.12 14.20
N GLY A 164 2.44 7.36 13.01
CA GLY A 164 3.22 7.60 11.79
C GLY A 164 4.06 6.39 11.41
N LEU A 165 3.49 5.19 11.53
CA LEU A 165 4.16 3.95 11.18
C LEU A 165 3.60 3.38 9.88
N ILE A 166 4.51 2.94 9.02
CA ILE A 166 4.21 2.24 7.78
C ILE A 166 4.45 0.75 7.99
N PHE A 167 3.42 -0.06 7.83
CA PHE A 167 3.50 -1.51 7.78
C PHE A 167 3.55 -1.93 6.31
N ALA A 168 4.58 -2.66 5.91
CA ALA A 168 4.73 -3.09 4.53
C ALA A 168 4.92 -4.61 4.42
N THR A 169 4.28 -5.22 3.43
CA THR A 169 4.50 -6.62 3.09
C THR A 169 5.59 -6.74 2.05
N ILE A 170 6.59 -7.54 2.35
CA ILE A 170 7.76 -7.78 1.53
C ILE A 170 7.79 -9.26 1.13
N LYS A 171 7.76 -9.55 -0.16
CA LYS A 171 7.73 -10.94 -0.65
C LYS A 171 9.09 -11.63 -0.66
N ASN A 172 10.19 -10.86 -0.77
CA ASN A 172 11.55 -11.38 -0.96
C ASN A 172 11.75 -12.14 -2.28
N ASN A 173 12.98 -12.53 -2.58
CA ASN A 173 13.37 -13.21 -3.82
C ASN A 173 13.01 -14.70 -3.82
N PHE A 174 11.74 -15.03 -3.79
CA PHE A 174 11.28 -16.39 -3.96
C PHE A 174 11.19 -16.71 -5.47
N GLU A 175 12.32 -16.97 -6.11
CA GLU A 175 12.35 -17.33 -7.55
C GLU A 175 11.90 -18.76 -7.83
N ALA A 176 11.70 -19.58 -6.81
CA ALA A 176 11.49 -21.01 -6.94
C ALA A 176 10.14 -21.52 -6.40
N TYR A 177 9.09 -20.70 -6.39
CA TYR A 177 7.78 -21.28 -6.16
C TYR A 177 7.36 -22.07 -7.41
N ASN A 178 7.44 -23.37 -7.32
CA ASN A 178 6.93 -24.26 -8.36
C ASN A 178 5.41 -24.39 -8.15
N TYR A 179 4.64 -23.68 -8.93
CA TYR A 179 3.17 -23.79 -8.93
C TYR A 179 2.67 -25.23 -9.26
N ALA A 180 3.52 -26.07 -9.84
CA ALA A 180 3.22 -27.50 -10.09
C ALA A 180 3.43 -28.38 -8.84
N ASP A 181 4.10 -27.89 -7.80
CA ASP A 181 4.26 -28.55 -6.51
C ASP A 181 3.82 -27.62 -5.38
N PRO A 182 2.54 -27.67 -5.00
CA PRO A 182 1.97 -26.78 -3.99
C PRO A 182 2.43 -27.09 -2.55
N ARG A 183 3.33 -28.05 -2.36
CA ARG A 183 3.85 -28.30 -1.02
C ARG A 183 4.68 -27.11 -0.58
N PRO A 184 4.47 -26.61 0.65
CA PRO A 184 5.29 -25.55 1.17
C PRO A 184 6.75 -26.00 1.12
N SER A 185 7.58 -25.24 0.39
CA SER A 185 9.04 -25.39 0.47
C SER A 185 9.46 -25.26 1.93
N PRO A 186 10.46 -26.00 2.40
CA PRO A 186 11.01 -25.75 3.73
C PRO A 186 11.27 -24.26 3.91
N TRP A 187 10.85 -23.71 5.05
CA TRP A 187 11.06 -22.31 5.34
C TRP A 187 12.54 -21.94 5.21
N ASP A 188 12.83 -20.95 4.36
CA ASP A 188 14.18 -20.45 4.13
C ASP A 188 14.20 -18.95 4.47
N PRO A 189 14.97 -18.51 5.47
CA PRO A 189 15.01 -17.11 5.89
C PRO A 189 15.46 -16.16 4.79
N ASN A 190 16.15 -16.66 3.77
CA ASN A 190 16.63 -15.86 2.65
C ASN A 190 15.60 -15.77 1.51
N LYS A 191 14.57 -16.61 1.53
CA LYS A 191 13.57 -16.71 0.46
C LYS A 191 12.17 -16.29 0.92
N THR A 192 11.86 -16.43 2.20
CA THR A 192 10.54 -16.08 2.73
C THR A 192 10.42 -14.59 2.96
N GLY A 193 9.22 -14.08 2.71
CA GLY A 193 8.86 -12.70 2.96
C GLY A 193 8.67 -12.37 4.44
N PHE A 194 8.31 -11.12 4.68
CA PHE A 194 8.07 -10.62 6.04
C PHE A 194 7.14 -9.40 6.01
N ILE A 195 6.65 -9.01 7.17
CA ILE A 195 6.04 -7.69 7.39
C ILE A 195 7.07 -6.84 8.10
N GLY A 196 7.47 -5.73 7.48
CA GLY A 196 8.36 -4.74 8.09
C GLY A 196 7.60 -3.50 8.52
N VAL A 197 8.15 -2.82 9.54
CA VAL A 197 7.58 -1.59 10.09
C VAL A 197 8.62 -0.48 10.05
N TRP A 198 8.28 0.65 9.44
CA TRP A 198 9.10 1.85 9.37
C TRP A 198 8.34 3.06 9.90
N SER A 199 9.05 4.13 10.22
CA SER A 199 8.43 5.45 10.42
C SER A 199 8.24 6.14 9.07
N ILE A 200 7.21 6.95 8.97
CA ILE A 200 6.96 7.81 7.81
C ILE A 200 8.10 8.83 7.59
N ASP A 201 8.88 9.12 8.63
CA ASP A 201 10.03 10.02 8.59
C ASP A 201 11.36 9.31 8.32
N ASP A 202 11.36 7.97 8.23
CA ASP A 202 12.57 7.22 7.87
C ASP A 202 12.95 7.53 6.42
N ASN A 203 14.25 7.65 6.17
CA ASN A 203 14.78 8.00 4.85
C ASN A 203 16.10 7.28 4.58
N GLY A 204 16.29 6.82 3.34
CA GLY A 204 17.50 6.12 2.90
C GLY A 204 17.49 4.63 3.25
N ASP A 205 18.68 4.07 3.39
CA ASP A 205 18.91 2.64 3.61
C ASP A 205 18.87 2.31 5.11
N VAL A 206 17.68 2.33 5.69
CA VAL A 206 17.46 2.08 7.13
C VAL A 206 16.72 0.75 7.34
N PRO A 207 17.15 -0.06 8.31
CA PRO A 207 16.45 -1.31 8.62
C PRO A 207 15.04 -1.02 9.19
N PRO A 208 14.10 -1.98 9.07
CA PRO A 208 12.80 -1.85 9.69
C PRO A 208 12.93 -1.78 11.22
N ARG A 209 12.11 -0.96 11.85
CA ARG A 209 12.00 -0.80 13.31
C ARG A 209 11.42 -2.03 14.00
N GLY A 210 10.65 -2.80 13.25
CA GLY A 210 10.06 -4.06 13.69
C GLY A 210 9.81 -4.98 12.51
N VAL A 211 9.85 -6.30 12.78
CA VAL A 211 9.69 -7.34 11.75
C VAL A 211 8.85 -8.48 12.27
N ILE A 212 7.88 -8.94 11.46
CA ILE A 212 7.19 -10.22 11.65
C ILE A 212 7.72 -11.19 10.60
N LYS A 213 8.55 -12.14 11.03
CA LYS A 213 9.26 -13.09 10.16
C LYS A 213 9.56 -14.37 10.93
N GLY A 214 9.69 -15.47 10.24
CA GLY A 214 10.17 -16.72 10.82
C GLY A 214 9.21 -17.89 10.62
N PRO A 215 9.66 -19.13 10.85
CA PRO A 215 8.89 -20.33 10.54
C PRO A 215 7.60 -20.45 11.36
N ALA A 216 7.61 -19.94 12.59
CA ALA A 216 6.43 -19.99 13.46
C ALA A 216 5.33 -18.98 13.05
N THR A 217 5.62 -18.02 12.16
CA THR A 217 4.62 -17.07 11.68
C THR A 217 3.71 -17.66 10.63
N GLY A 218 4.14 -18.69 9.91
CA GLY A 218 3.46 -19.22 8.73
C GLY A 218 3.57 -18.35 7.48
N LEU A 219 4.19 -17.17 7.58
CA LEU A 219 4.37 -16.26 6.44
C LEU A 219 5.43 -16.81 5.47
N VAL A 220 5.05 -16.91 4.23
CA VAL A 220 5.92 -17.30 3.10
C VAL A 220 5.97 -16.17 2.08
N TRP A 221 4.81 -15.70 1.66
CA TRP A 221 4.69 -14.65 0.64
C TRP A 221 3.57 -13.66 1.00
N PRO A 222 3.77 -12.82 2.02
CA PRO A 222 2.73 -11.90 2.46
C PRO A 222 2.37 -10.91 1.34
N ALA A 223 1.08 -10.76 1.09
CA ALA A 223 0.54 -9.99 -0.02
C ALA A 223 -0.26 -8.77 0.42
N GLY A 224 -0.85 -8.82 1.61
CA GLY A 224 -1.61 -7.71 2.16
C GLY A 224 -1.45 -7.62 3.66
N VAL A 225 -1.59 -6.40 4.20
CA VAL A 225 -1.52 -6.12 5.63
C VAL A 225 -2.60 -5.12 6.04
N ALA A 226 -3.17 -5.33 7.22
CA ALA A 226 -4.03 -4.37 7.91
C ALA A 226 -3.74 -4.42 9.41
N ILE A 227 -4.07 -3.36 10.12
CA ILE A 227 -3.88 -3.31 11.57
C ILE A 227 -5.19 -2.97 12.29
N ASN A 228 -5.29 -3.45 13.52
CA ASN A 228 -6.28 -3.00 14.49
C ASN A 228 -5.55 -2.48 15.73
N PRO A 229 -5.23 -1.18 15.81
CA PRO A 229 -4.46 -0.61 16.92
C PRO A 229 -5.16 -0.75 18.26
N LYS A 230 -6.50 -0.72 18.29
CA LYS A 230 -7.31 -0.88 19.50
C LYS A 230 -7.07 -2.23 20.16
N ASN A 231 -6.97 -3.27 19.35
CA ASN A 231 -6.74 -4.63 19.82
C ASN A 231 -5.26 -5.02 19.78
N GLN A 232 -4.38 -4.15 19.25
CA GLN A 232 -2.95 -4.43 19.06
C GLN A 232 -2.72 -5.65 18.15
N GLU A 233 -3.48 -5.73 17.08
CA GLU A 233 -3.48 -6.84 16.13
C GLU A 233 -3.00 -6.39 14.75
N ILE A 234 -2.25 -7.27 14.10
CA ILE A 234 -1.80 -7.13 12.71
C ILE A 234 -2.35 -8.32 11.95
N TYR A 235 -3.04 -8.04 10.87
CA TYR A 235 -3.60 -9.05 9.97
C TYR A 235 -2.78 -9.11 8.69
N ALA A 236 -2.51 -10.31 8.19
CA ALA A 236 -1.78 -10.52 6.96
C ALA A 236 -2.42 -11.62 6.12
N ILE A 237 -2.54 -11.38 4.83
CA ILE A 237 -2.85 -12.43 3.86
C ILE A 237 -1.57 -12.90 3.20
N ASP A 238 -1.45 -14.22 3.05
CA ASP A 238 -0.29 -14.86 2.41
C ASP A 238 -0.72 -15.63 1.18
N SER A 239 -0.11 -15.31 0.02
CA SER A 239 -0.52 -15.87 -1.27
C SER A 239 -0.04 -17.30 -1.49
N VAL A 240 0.98 -17.77 -0.77
CA VAL A 240 1.46 -19.17 -0.88
C VAL A 240 0.70 -20.06 0.07
N SER A 241 0.57 -19.63 1.32
CA SER A 241 -0.19 -20.38 2.33
C SER A 241 -1.71 -20.32 2.08
N ASN A 242 -2.15 -19.42 1.19
CA ASN A 242 -3.56 -19.16 0.90
C ASN A 242 -4.38 -18.95 2.19
N ALA A 243 -3.83 -18.15 3.11
CA ALA A 243 -4.32 -18.02 4.47
C ALA A 243 -4.35 -16.56 4.92
N LEU A 244 -5.22 -16.29 5.88
CA LEU A 244 -5.23 -15.08 6.68
C LEU A 244 -4.61 -15.38 8.05
N PHE A 245 -3.59 -14.62 8.41
CA PHE A 245 -2.93 -14.69 9.71
C PHE A 245 -3.30 -13.47 10.56
N MET A 246 -3.39 -13.67 11.87
CA MET A 246 -3.53 -12.61 12.84
C MET A 246 -2.40 -12.73 13.88
N PHE A 247 -1.68 -11.65 14.09
CA PHE A 247 -0.60 -11.54 15.06
C PHE A 247 -0.99 -10.56 16.16
N LYS A 248 -0.95 -11.01 17.39
CA LYS A 248 -1.09 -10.14 18.57
C LYS A 248 0.30 -9.60 18.91
N MET A 249 0.54 -8.33 18.61
CA MET A 249 1.87 -7.70 18.66
C MET A 249 1.85 -6.38 19.45
N PRO A 250 1.56 -6.42 20.76
CA PRO A 250 1.44 -5.20 21.57
C PRO A 250 2.70 -4.33 21.54
N GLU A 251 3.87 -4.92 21.37
CA GLU A 251 5.14 -4.21 21.27
C GLU A 251 5.21 -3.21 20.14
N PHE A 252 4.53 -3.43 19.01
CA PHE A 252 4.49 -2.47 17.91
C PHE A 252 3.63 -1.24 18.24
N PHE A 253 2.72 -1.37 19.17
CA PHE A 253 1.82 -0.29 19.58
C PHE A 253 2.26 0.46 20.83
N VAL A 254 3.08 -0.18 21.68
CA VAL A 254 3.62 0.40 22.92
C VAL A 254 5.02 0.97 22.73
N LYS A 255 5.90 0.25 22.03
CA LYS A 255 7.29 0.63 21.80
C LYS A 255 7.44 1.89 20.93
N PHE A 256 6.46 2.15 20.08
CA PHE A 256 6.40 3.32 19.23
C PHE A 256 5.20 4.18 19.64
N PRO A 257 5.34 5.00 20.71
CA PRO A 257 4.25 5.87 21.13
C PRO A 257 3.89 6.83 20.00
N ALA A 258 2.61 7.26 19.98
CA ALA A 258 2.17 8.29 19.06
C ALA A 258 3.12 9.49 19.14
N SER A 259 3.58 9.98 18.00
CA SER A 259 4.38 11.19 17.96
C SER A 259 3.53 12.31 18.57
N SER A 260 3.99 12.92 19.65
CA SER A 260 3.36 14.13 20.16
C SER A 260 3.37 15.13 19.02
N SER A 261 2.18 15.54 18.56
CA SER A 261 2.04 16.67 17.63
C SER A 261 2.76 17.84 18.29
N GLY A 262 3.97 18.13 17.84
CA GLY A 262 4.72 19.29 18.25
C GLY A 262 3.93 20.53 17.83
N GLY A 263 3.19 21.10 18.75
CA GLY A 263 2.70 22.46 18.63
C GLY A 263 3.91 23.37 18.51
N GLY A 264 4.38 23.58 17.28
CA GLY A 264 5.36 24.61 16.96
C GLY A 264 4.65 25.96 16.90
N ARG A 265 5.12 26.85 17.70
CA ARG A 265 4.78 28.27 17.70
C ARG A 265 5.20 28.95 16.40
#